data_db65ce948bb9022901f7870f05db3e3c
#
_entry.id   db65ce948bb9022901f7870f05db3e3c
#
_cell.length_a   1.000
_cell.length_b   1.000
_cell.length_c   1.000
_cell.angle_alpha   90.00
_cell.angle_beta   90.00
_cell.angle_gamma   90.00
#
_symmetry.space_group_name_H-M   'P 1'
#
loop_
_entity.id
_entity.type
_entity.pdbx_description
1 polymer ?
#
loop_
_entity_poly.entity_id
_entity_poly.type
_entity_poly.pdbx_seq_one_letter_code
_entity_poly.pdbx_strand_id
1 'polypeptide(L)'
;MTDLSQPVQARKWTLAEVEALFALPLNDLLFQAQSVHRQHFDPNTVQLSTLLSIKTGGCSEDCGYCSQSARHHTGLAREKLLDVDEVVSAARAAKAAGATRFCMGAAWRGPKDQDLDKVVEMVRQVKALGLETCVTLGMLKPGQAERLKAAGLDYYNHNLDTASEFYGQVITTHTHQDRLDTLARVRDAGIHVCCGGIIGMGESRRVRAGLVMELANLDPQPESVPINMLVKVPGTPLGDADKAADLDPLEFVRTIAVARITMPAAHVRLSAGRQELGELGQALCFLAGANSIFYGDKLLTTGNPDVDADAALFAKLGLKTEPVQGRRCAH
;
A
#
# COMPACT_ATOMS: atom_id res chain seq x y z
N MET A 1 27.47 24.23 19.65
CA MET A 1 27.38 23.55 18.37
C MET A 1 27.00 22.12 18.68
N THR A 2 25.71 21.83 18.63
CA THR A 2 25.17 20.47 18.83
C THR A 2 25.38 19.69 17.55
N ASP A 3 26.07 18.57 17.67
CA ASP A 3 26.34 17.63 16.59
C ASP A 3 25.02 17.03 16.05
N LEU A 4 24.64 17.39 14.82
CA LEU A 4 23.43 16.96 14.14
C LEU A 4 23.59 15.61 13.40
N SER A 5 24.66 14.86 13.67
CA SER A 5 25.00 13.63 12.95
C SER A 5 24.51 12.32 13.58
N GLN A 6 23.83 12.36 14.72
CA GLN A 6 23.22 11.14 15.25
C GLN A 6 21.86 10.89 14.57
N PRO A 7 21.60 9.69 14.03
CA PRO A 7 20.28 9.33 13.56
C PRO A 7 19.32 9.40 14.75
N VAL A 8 18.28 10.23 14.62
CA VAL A 8 17.18 10.27 15.59
C VAL A 8 16.63 8.84 15.66
N GLN A 9 16.90 8.16 16.77
CA GLN A 9 16.38 6.82 17.02
C GLN A 9 14.87 6.90 16.90
N ALA A 10 14.28 6.17 15.94
CA ALA A 10 12.85 6.23 15.67
C ALA A 10 12.10 5.90 16.97
N ARG A 11 11.22 6.81 17.39
CA ARG A 11 10.38 6.62 18.59
C ARG A 11 9.62 5.30 18.44
N LYS A 12 9.72 4.42 19.42
CA LYS A 12 8.88 3.22 19.50
C LYS A 12 7.53 3.58 20.14
N TRP A 13 6.47 3.19 19.48
CA TRP A 13 5.10 3.41 19.93
C TRP A 13 4.62 2.21 20.75
N THR A 14 3.97 2.48 21.87
CA THR A 14 3.23 1.47 22.63
C THR A 14 1.79 1.38 22.11
N LEU A 15 1.15 0.21 22.30
CA LEU A 15 -0.26 0.05 21.92
C LEU A 15 -1.16 1.06 22.62
N ALA A 16 -0.93 1.33 23.90
CA ALA A 16 -1.72 2.30 24.67
C ALA A 16 -1.62 3.73 24.11
N GLU A 17 -0.45 4.15 23.64
CA GLU A 17 -0.27 5.46 22.99
C GLU A 17 -1.04 5.55 21.68
N VAL A 18 -1.02 4.48 20.88
CA VAL A 18 -1.76 4.45 19.60
C VAL A 18 -3.28 4.36 19.85
N GLU A 19 -3.74 3.58 20.83
CA GLU A 19 -5.14 3.57 21.27
C GLU A 19 -5.61 4.94 21.74
N ALA A 20 -4.74 5.68 22.48
CA ALA A 20 -5.04 7.04 22.92
C ALA A 20 -5.23 8.01 21.73
N LEU A 21 -4.45 7.87 20.66
CA LEU A 21 -4.67 8.64 19.42
C LEU A 21 -6.02 8.30 18.78
N PHE A 22 -6.38 7.02 18.70
CA PHE A 22 -7.69 6.60 18.19
C PHE A 22 -8.86 7.12 19.02
N ALA A 23 -8.65 7.37 20.32
CA ALA A 23 -9.68 7.86 21.25
C ALA A 23 -9.88 9.38 21.22
N LEU A 24 -8.98 10.14 20.57
CA LEU A 24 -9.10 11.60 20.48
C LEU A 24 -10.43 12.02 19.82
N PRO A 25 -11.00 13.16 20.19
CA PRO A 25 -12.03 13.82 19.42
C PRO A 25 -11.56 13.97 17.96
N LEU A 26 -12.45 13.74 16.99
CA LEU A 26 -12.04 13.72 15.58
C LEU A 26 -11.36 15.00 15.12
N ASN A 27 -11.87 16.15 15.56
CA ASN A 27 -11.29 17.46 15.20
C ASN A 27 -9.86 17.61 15.71
N ASP A 28 -9.59 17.19 16.94
CA ASP A 28 -8.26 17.25 17.54
C ASP A 28 -7.28 16.30 16.83
N LEU A 29 -7.75 15.09 16.51
CA LEU A 29 -6.97 14.10 15.79
C LEU A 29 -6.60 14.61 14.38
N LEU A 30 -7.56 15.16 13.63
CA LEU A 30 -7.32 15.68 12.27
C LEU A 30 -6.40 16.89 12.30
N PHE A 31 -6.57 17.80 13.27
CA PHE A 31 -5.66 18.94 13.43
C PHE A 31 -4.23 18.50 13.70
N GLN A 32 -4.04 17.52 14.61
CA GLN A 32 -2.72 16.98 14.91
C GLN A 32 -2.10 16.28 13.70
N ALA A 33 -2.86 15.44 12.99
CA ALA A 33 -2.40 14.74 11.79
C ALA A 33 -2.00 15.71 10.68
N GLN A 34 -2.82 16.76 10.44
CA GLN A 34 -2.52 17.77 9.44
C GLN A 34 -1.29 18.61 9.83
N SER A 35 -1.11 18.90 11.11
CA SER A 35 0.08 19.61 11.59
C SER A 35 1.36 18.81 11.35
N VAL A 36 1.32 17.49 11.62
CA VAL A 36 2.44 16.57 11.31
C VAL A 36 2.67 16.49 9.81
N HIS A 37 1.60 16.34 9.02
CA HIS A 37 1.72 16.25 7.55
C HIS A 37 2.47 17.44 6.96
N ARG A 38 2.10 18.67 7.36
CA ARG A 38 2.72 19.92 6.88
C ARG A 38 4.19 20.10 7.25
N GLN A 39 4.68 19.37 8.22
CA GLN A 39 6.10 19.39 8.59
C GLN A 39 6.96 18.55 7.64
N HIS A 40 6.37 17.56 6.96
CA HIS A 40 7.09 16.59 6.15
C HIS A 40 6.79 16.68 4.64
N PHE A 41 5.60 17.20 4.27
CA PHE A 41 5.11 17.23 2.90
C PHE A 41 4.41 18.55 2.58
N ASP A 42 4.32 18.87 1.29
CA ASP A 42 3.33 19.83 0.80
C ASP A 42 1.94 19.17 0.96
N PRO A 43 1.06 19.71 1.83
CA PRO A 43 -0.22 19.11 2.15
C PRO A 43 -1.21 19.12 0.97
N ASN A 44 -0.92 19.84 -0.09
CA ASN A 44 -1.76 19.95 -1.27
C ASN A 44 -1.21 19.18 -2.46
N THR A 45 -0.20 18.32 -2.24
CA THR A 45 0.41 17.49 -3.28
C THR A 45 0.15 16.02 -3.02
N VAL A 46 -0.33 15.30 -4.05
CA VAL A 46 -0.69 13.87 -3.99
C VAL A 46 0.13 13.07 -5.00
N GLN A 47 0.76 12.00 -4.54
CA GLN A 47 1.46 11.05 -5.39
C GLN A 47 0.49 10.14 -6.13
N LEU A 48 0.64 10.02 -7.44
CA LEU A 48 -0.12 9.08 -8.27
C LEU A 48 0.68 7.81 -8.51
N SER A 49 0.09 6.66 -8.17
CA SER A 49 0.66 5.34 -8.42
C SER A 49 -0.33 4.51 -9.23
N THR A 50 0.11 3.88 -10.31
CA THR A 50 -0.72 2.94 -11.07
C THR A 50 -0.35 1.51 -10.69
N LEU A 51 -1.33 0.63 -10.59
CA LEU A 51 -1.16 -0.77 -10.22
C LEU A 51 -1.63 -1.68 -11.37
N LEU A 52 -0.73 -2.50 -11.90
CA LEU A 52 -1.02 -3.52 -12.90
C LEU A 52 -0.95 -4.92 -12.28
N SER A 53 -1.98 -5.75 -12.52
CA SER A 53 -1.89 -7.18 -12.27
C SER A 53 -1.10 -7.83 -13.39
N ILE A 54 0.16 -8.19 -13.12
CA ILE A 54 1.01 -8.87 -14.12
C ILE A 54 0.77 -10.39 -14.15
N LYS A 55 0.10 -10.92 -13.12
CA LYS A 55 -0.37 -12.32 -13.07
C LYS A 55 -1.58 -12.41 -12.14
N THR A 56 -2.74 -12.73 -12.70
CA THR A 56 -4.02 -12.74 -12.00
C THR A 56 -4.41 -14.16 -11.59
N GLY A 57 -5.01 -14.30 -10.39
CA GLY A 57 -5.68 -15.52 -9.92
C GLY A 57 -4.77 -16.72 -9.66
N GLY A 58 -5.32 -17.76 -9.03
CA GLY A 58 -4.65 -19.03 -8.76
C GLY A 58 -3.52 -18.98 -7.74
N CYS A 59 -3.57 -18.03 -6.78
CA CYS A 59 -2.67 -18.02 -5.63
C CYS A 59 -2.99 -19.19 -4.70
N SER A 60 -1.98 -19.84 -4.13
CA SER A 60 -2.14 -20.98 -3.24
C SER A 60 -2.56 -20.63 -1.81
N GLU A 61 -2.51 -19.34 -1.47
CA GLU A 61 -2.82 -18.84 -0.13
C GLU A 61 -4.34 -18.74 0.10
N ASP A 62 -4.76 -18.72 1.38
CA ASP A 62 -6.15 -18.70 1.80
C ASP A 62 -6.63 -17.36 2.37
N CYS A 63 -5.93 -16.27 2.11
CA CYS A 63 -6.28 -14.94 2.64
C CYS A 63 -7.78 -14.67 2.45
N GLY A 64 -8.52 -14.54 3.57
CA GLY A 64 -9.99 -14.53 3.59
C GLY A 64 -10.68 -13.38 2.84
N TYR A 65 -9.93 -12.34 2.48
CA TYR A 65 -10.37 -11.18 1.69
C TYR A 65 -10.02 -11.30 0.19
N CYS A 66 -9.16 -12.26 -0.19
CA CYS A 66 -8.48 -12.19 -1.49
C CYS A 66 -9.23 -12.97 -2.58
N SER A 67 -9.73 -12.25 -3.58
CA SER A 67 -10.37 -12.83 -4.76
C SER A 67 -9.42 -13.69 -5.62
N GLN A 68 -8.11 -13.52 -5.49
CA GLN A 68 -7.11 -14.21 -6.31
C GLN A 68 -6.69 -15.59 -5.75
N SER A 69 -7.20 -15.97 -4.59
CA SER A 69 -6.94 -17.28 -3.99
C SER A 69 -7.54 -18.40 -4.83
N ALA A 70 -6.77 -19.46 -5.06
CA ALA A 70 -7.27 -20.70 -5.68
C ALA A 70 -8.19 -21.51 -4.75
N ARG A 71 -8.30 -21.11 -3.48
CA ARG A 71 -9.15 -21.73 -2.47
C ARG A 71 -10.55 -21.13 -2.38
N HIS A 72 -10.79 -20.03 -3.10
CA HIS A 72 -12.04 -19.28 -3.10
C HIS A 72 -12.78 -19.40 -4.43
N HIS A 73 -14.10 -19.31 -4.42
CA HIS A 73 -14.97 -19.46 -5.59
C HIS A 73 -15.46 -18.09 -6.11
N THR A 74 -14.52 -17.23 -6.48
CA THR A 74 -14.81 -15.86 -6.91
C THR A 74 -15.09 -15.73 -8.42
N GLY A 75 -15.00 -16.81 -9.18
CA GLY A 75 -15.15 -16.77 -10.65
C GLY A 75 -13.97 -16.13 -11.37
N LEU A 76 -12.92 -15.71 -10.65
CA LEU A 76 -11.75 -15.06 -11.26
C LEU A 76 -10.90 -16.10 -12.01
N ALA A 77 -10.69 -15.88 -13.31
CA ALA A 77 -9.86 -16.74 -14.12
C ALA A 77 -8.39 -16.67 -13.71
N ARG A 78 -7.69 -17.81 -13.79
CA ARG A 78 -6.24 -17.86 -13.62
C ARG A 78 -5.59 -17.46 -14.93
N GLU A 79 -4.79 -16.42 -14.91
CA GLU A 79 -4.01 -15.92 -16.04
C GLU A 79 -2.54 -16.31 -15.93
N LYS A 80 -1.85 -16.30 -17.06
CA LYS A 80 -0.39 -16.43 -17.12
C LYS A 80 0.27 -15.11 -16.75
N LEU A 81 1.57 -15.17 -16.43
CA LEU A 81 2.39 -13.97 -16.31
C LEU A 81 2.41 -13.24 -17.65
N LEU A 82 2.11 -11.95 -17.64
CA LEU A 82 2.15 -11.08 -18.81
C LEU A 82 3.54 -11.06 -19.45
N ASP A 83 3.59 -10.74 -20.72
CA ASP A 83 4.86 -10.51 -21.40
C ASP A 83 5.41 -9.12 -21.07
N VAL A 84 6.75 -8.98 -21.18
CA VAL A 84 7.46 -7.74 -20.81
C VAL A 84 6.92 -6.54 -21.62
N ASP A 85 6.67 -6.71 -22.91
CA ASP A 85 6.20 -5.65 -23.78
C ASP A 85 4.80 -5.13 -23.39
N GLU A 86 3.91 -6.01 -22.92
CA GLU A 86 2.57 -5.65 -22.42
C GLU A 86 2.70 -4.76 -21.17
N VAL A 87 3.58 -5.16 -20.24
CA VAL A 87 3.84 -4.40 -19.00
C VAL A 87 4.47 -3.04 -19.29
N VAL A 88 5.42 -2.98 -20.22
CA VAL A 88 6.09 -1.73 -20.63
C VAL A 88 5.10 -0.79 -21.33
N SER A 89 4.21 -1.33 -22.15
CA SER A 89 3.14 -0.55 -22.80
C SER A 89 2.22 0.08 -21.76
N ALA A 90 1.76 -0.71 -20.78
CA ALA A 90 0.93 -0.22 -19.68
C ALA A 90 1.65 0.85 -18.83
N ALA A 91 2.95 0.66 -18.55
CA ALA A 91 3.76 1.62 -17.81
C ALA A 91 3.93 2.95 -18.57
N ARG A 92 4.07 2.92 -19.90
CA ARG A 92 4.09 4.13 -20.74
C ARG A 92 2.77 4.89 -20.67
N ALA A 93 1.65 4.18 -20.77
CA ALA A 93 0.32 4.77 -20.64
C ALA A 93 0.10 5.39 -19.26
N ALA A 94 0.49 4.69 -18.19
CA ALA A 94 0.42 5.22 -16.82
C ALA A 94 1.26 6.50 -16.64
N LYS A 95 2.48 6.52 -17.19
CA LYS A 95 3.34 7.72 -17.18
C LYS A 95 2.70 8.88 -17.93
N ALA A 96 2.14 8.63 -19.10
CA ALA A 96 1.44 9.64 -19.89
C ALA A 96 0.21 10.21 -19.17
N ALA A 97 -0.45 9.39 -18.35
CA ALA A 97 -1.56 9.80 -17.48
C ALA A 97 -1.10 10.51 -16.18
N GLY A 98 0.21 10.70 -15.96
CA GLY A 98 0.75 11.46 -14.83
C GLY A 98 1.19 10.62 -13.63
N ALA A 99 1.17 9.28 -13.70
CA ALA A 99 1.68 8.45 -12.63
C ALA A 99 3.20 8.65 -12.45
N THR A 100 3.63 8.77 -11.19
CA THR A 100 5.06 8.85 -10.83
C THR A 100 5.61 7.49 -10.42
N ARG A 101 4.73 6.56 -9.99
CA ARG A 101 5.07 5.21 -9.59
C ARG A 101 4.24 4.19 -10.35
N PHE A 102 4.88 3.11 -10.78
CA PHE A 102 4.23 1.97 -11.41
C PHE A 102 4.43 0.71 -10.57
N CYS A 103 3.31 0.16 -10.09
CA CYS A 103 3.26 -1.02 -9.24
C CYS A 103 2.86 -2.23 -10.07
N MET A 104 3.54 -3.37 -9.88
CA MET A 104 3.29 -4.64 -10.57
C MET A 104 2.95 -5.71 -9.54
N GLY A 105 1.72 -6.21 -9.57
CA GLY A 105 1.25 -7.23 -8.63
C GLY A 105 1.10 -8.60 -9.29
N ALA A 106 1.54 -9.67 -8.63
CA ALA A 106 1.35 -11.05 -9.07
C ALA A 106 0.72 -11.89 -7.98
N ALA A 107 -0.32 -12.66 -8.34
CA ALA A 107 -1.02 -13.57 -7.44
C ALA A 107 -0.20 -14.83 -7.16
N TRP A 108 0.83 -14.70 -6.31
CA TRP A 108 1.72 -15.76 -5.87
C TRP A 108 1.85 -15.82 -4.35
N ARG A 109 2.10 -17.03 -3.82
CA ARG A 109 2.70 -17.17 -2.48
C ARG A 109 4.11 -16.58 -2.46
N GLY A 110 4.87 -16.80 -3.52
CA GLY A 110 6.20 -16.29 -3.80
C GLY A 110 6.61 -16.67 -5.22
N PRO A 111 7.49 -15.91 -5.87
CA PRO A 111 7.88 -16.16 -7.24
C PRO A 111 8.78 -17.42 -7.36
N LYS A 112 8.61 -18.18 -8.44
CA LYS A 112 9.63 -19.14 -8.90
C LYS A 112 10.75 -18.37 -9.58
N ASP A 113 11.97 -18.90 -9.57
CA ASP A 113 13.14 -18.19 -10.11
C ASP A 113 13.00 -17.88 -11.61
N GLN A 114 12.45 -18.83 -12.40
CA GLN A 114 12.18 -18.61 -13.83
C GLN A 114 11.14 -17.50 -14.09
N ASP A 115 10.13 -17.34 -13.21
CA ASP A 115 9.14 -16.27 -13.33
C ASP A 115 9.75 -14.93 -12.86
N LEU A 116 10.63 -14.99 -11.86
CA LEU A 116 11.36 -13.83 -11.36
C LEU A 116 12.29 -13.22 -12.41
N ASP A 117 12.89 -14.04 -13.30
CA ASP A 117 13.72 -13.54 -14.41
C ASP A 117 12.94 -12.59 -15.32
N LYS A 118 11.68 -12.96 -15.64
CA LYS A 118 10.79 -12.07 -16.42
C LYS A 118 10.45 -10.79 -15.65
N VAL A 119 10.15 -10.89 -14.34
CA VAL A 119 9.84 -9.71 -13.51
C VAL A 119 11.04 -8.79 -13.37
N VAL A 120 12.24 -9.33 -13.23
CA VAL A 120 13.50 -8.56 -13.21
C VAL A 120 13.64 -7.73 -14.50
N GLU A 121 13.32 -8.31 -15.66
CA GLU A 121 13.36 -7.57 -16.92
C GLU A 121 12.25 -6.50 -17.00
N MET A 122 11.02 -6.82 -16.53
CA MET A 122 9.94 -5.82 -16.41
C MET A 122 10.38 -4.63 -15.57
N VAL A 123 10.96 -4.88 -14.38
CA VAL A 123 11.46 -3.81 -13.47
C VAL A 123 12.49 -2.96 -14.19
N ARG A 124 13.47 -3.57 -14.86
CA ARG A 124 14.53 -2.85 -15.56
C ARG A 124 13.98 -1.93 -16.65
N GLN A 125 13.06 -2.41 -17.47
CA GLN A 125 12.46 -1.62 -18.55
C GLN A 125 11.51 -0.53 -18.03
N VAL A 126 10.69 -0.80 -17.03
CA VAL A 126 9.84 0.22 -16.41
C VAL A 126 10.69 1.31 -15.74
N LYS A 127 11.76 0.92 -15.05
CA LYS A 127 12.73 1.87 -14.47
C LYS A 127 13.38 2.77 -15.53
N ALA A 128 13.70 2.22 -16.69
CA ALA A 128 14.25 2.98 -17.81
C ALA A 128 13.29 4.05 -18.38
N LEU A 129 11.97 3.91 -18.13
CA LEU A 129 10.99 4.95 -18.45
C LEU A 129 11.05 6.15 -17.48
N GLY A 130 11.81 6.07 -16.37
CA GLY A 130 11.91 7.11 -15.35
C GLY A 130 10.78 7.09 -14.31
N LEU A 131 10.04 5.98 -14.22
CA LEU A 131 9.05 5.75 -13.15
C LEU A 131 9.73 5.17 -11.91
N GLU A 132 9.22 5.46 -10.73
CA GLU A 132 9.48 4.63 -9.55
C GLU A 132 8.82 3.27 -9.76
N THR A 133 9.56 2.20 -9.43
CA THR A 133 9.09 0.82 -9.58
C THR A 133 8.68 0.24 -8.24
N CYS A 134 7.55 -0.45 -8.21
CA CYS A 134 7.10 -1.20 -7.05
C CYS A 134 6.61 -2.58 -7.49
N VAL A 135 6.91 -3.63 -6.73
CA VAL A 135 6.38 -4.97 -7.01
C VAL A 135 5.73 -5.58 -5.77
N THR A 136 4.70 -6.42 -6.00
CA THR A 136 4.03 -7.26 -5.00
C THR A 136 4.05 -8.70 -5.50
N LEU A 137 4.99 -9.52 -5.01
CA LEU A 137 5.22 -10.87 -5.53
C LEU A 137 5.02 -11.97 -4.48
N GLY A 138 4.50 -11.63 -3.29
CA GLY A 138 4.41 -12.53 -2.16
C GLY A 138 5.72 -12.64 -1.38
N MET A 139 6.00 -13.78 -0.78
CA MET A 139 7.17 -14.00 0.07
C MET A 139 8.41 -14.31 -0.76
N LEU A 140 9.48 -13.54 -0.52
CA LEU A 140 10.75 -13.72 -1.21
C LEU A 140 11.63 -14.76 -0.52
N LYS A 141 12.32 -15.58 -1.32
CA LYS A 141 13.41 -16.44 -0.88
C LYS A 141 14.73 -15.67 -0.79
N PRO A 142 15.74 -16.18 -0.06
CA PRO A 142 17.09 -15.61 -0.09
C PRO A 142 17.61 -15.43 -1.54
N GLY A 143 18.26 -14.32 -1.83
CA GLY A 143 18.79 -13.95 -3.15
C GLY A 143 17.80 -13.33 -4.12
N GLN A 144 16.49 -13.42 -3.87
CA GLN A 144 15.48 -12.86 -4.79
C GLN A 144 15.35 -11.35 -4.65
N ALA A 145 15.46 -10.81 -3.43
CA ALA A 145 15.41 -9.37 -3.20
C ALA A 145 16.64 -8.66 -3.84
N GLU A 146 17.82 -9.24 -3.72
CA GLU A 146 19.06 -8.72 -4.29
C GLU A 146 18.98 -8.67 -5.82
N ARG A 147 18.38 -9.68 -6.47
CA ARG A 147 18.16 -9.70 -7.93
C ARG A 147 17.21 -8.57 -8.36
N LEU A 148 16.14 -8.33 -7.61
CA LEU A 148 15.22 -7.22 -7.86
C LEU A 148 15.91 -5.86 -7.67
N LYS A 149 16.74 -5.71 -6.62
CA LYS A 149 17.52 -4.50 -6.39
C LYS A 149 18.50 -4.23 -7.52
N ALA A 150 19.21 -5.24 -7.99
CA ALA A 150 20.13 -5.14 -9.10
C ALA A 150 19.43 -4.73 -10.43
N ALA A 151 18.15 -5.03 -10.58
CA ALA A 151 17.32 -4.57 -11.68
C ALA A 151 16.86 -3.09 -11.55
N GLY A 152 17.11 -2.45 -10.40
CA GLY A 152 16.71 -1.07 -10.13
C GLY A 152 15.36 -0.93 -9.43
N LEU A 153 14.87 -1.98 -8.75
CA LEU A 153 13.62 -1.89 -7.97
C LEU A 153 13.75 -0.87 -6.85
N ASP A 154 12.78 0.05 -6.78
CA ASP A 154 12.72 1.07 -5.74
C ASP A 154 11.96 0.57 -4.50
N TYR A 155 10.79 -0.05 -4.68
CA TYR A 155 9.89 -0.46 -3.62
C TYR A 155 9.45 -1.92 -3.74
N TYR A 156 9.35 -2.60 -2.61
CA TYR A 156 8.68 -3.88 -2.51
C TYR A 156 7.43 -3.74 -1.63
N ASN A 157 6.26 -4.07 -2.18
CA ASN A 157 5.03 -4.07 -1.41
C ASN A 157 4.81 -5.45 -0.76
N HIS A 158 4.69 -5.46 0.56
CA HIS A 158 4.32 -6.63 1.33
C HIS A 158 3.63 -6.21 2.62
N ASN A 159 2.30 -6.16 2.57
CA ASN A 159 1.49 -5.67 3.69
C ASN A 159 1.54 -6.63 4.88
N LEU A 160 1.39 -6.11 6.10
CA LEU A 160 1.07 -6.92 7.28
C LEU A 160 -0.37 -7.41 7.26
N ASP A 161 -1.22 -6.75 6.49
CA ASP A 161 -2.68 -6.92 6.33
C ASP A 161 -3.47 -6.58 7.60
N THR A 162 -3.14 -7.13 8.75
CA THR A 162 -3.75 -6.85 10.05
C THR A 162 -2.74 -7.03 11.18
N ALA A 163 -3.12 -6.69 12.42
CA ALA A 163 -2.27 -6.93 13.59
C ALA A 163 -2.01 -8.43 13.82
N SER A 164 -0.85 -8.73 14.39
CA SER A 164 -0.42 -10.11 14.68
C SER A 164 -1.44 -10.91 15.49
N GLU A 165 -2.12 -10.28 16.46
CA GLU A 165 -3.14 -10.93 17.31
C GLU A 165 -4.40 -11.35 16.54
N PHE A 166 -4.71 -10.74 15.41
CA PHE A 166 -5.89 -11.02 14.58
C PHE A 166 -5.55 -11.83 13.32
N TYR A 167 -4.27 -11.94 12.99
CA TYR A 167 -3.79 -12.47 11.72
C TYR A 167 -4.31 -13.88 11.41
N GLY A 168 -4.27 -14.79 12.36
CA GLY A 168 -4.72 -16.18 12.20
C GLY A 168 -6.23 -16.36 11.97
N GLN A 169 -7.03 -15.30 12.18
CA GLN A 169 -8.46 -15.32 11.85
C GLN A 169 -8.73 -15.01 10.37
N VAL A 170 -7.73 -14.44 9.68
CA VAL A 170 -7.86 -14.00 8.29
C VAL A 170 -7.04 -14.87 7.34
N ILE A 171 -5.87 -15.38 7.79
CA ILE A 171 -4.92 -16.12 6.97
C ILE A 171 -4.36 -17.29 7.79
N THR A 172 -4.38 -18.50 7.23
CA THR A 172 -3.86 -19.72 7.92
C THR A 172 -2.73 -20.40 7.19
N THR A 173 -2.50 -20.11 5.90
CA THR A 173 -1.48 -20.76 5.06
C THR A 173 -0.07 -20.23 5.25
N HIS A 174 0.08 -19.08 5.89
CA HIS A 174 1.36 -18.51 6.33
C HIS A 174 1.14 -17.62 7.54
N THR A 175 2.21 -17.32 8.25
CA THR A 175 2.19 -16.59 9.51
C THR A 175 2.45 -15.09 9.29
N HIS A 176 2.11 -14.29 10.30
CA HIS A 176 2.52 -12.87 10.34
C HIS A 176 4.05 -12.72 10.32
N GLN A 177 4.78 -13.66 10.98
CA GLN A 177 6.25 -13.67 10.98
C GLN A 177 6.84 -13.90 9.59
N ASP A 178 6.24 -14.75 8.75
CA ASP A 178 6.68 -14.95 7.36
C ASP A 178 6.67 -13.64 6.56
N ARG A 179 5.74 -12.72 6.87
CA ARG A 179 5.70 -11.39 6.27
C ARG A 179 6.82 -10.49 6.78
N LEU A 180 7.05 -10.47 8.08
CA LEU A 180 8.16 -9.73 8.69
C LEU A 180 9.52 -10.21 8.15
N ASP A 181 9.71 -11.51 8.00
CA ASP A 181 10.93 -12.10 7.43
C ASP A 181 11.15 -11.66 5.97
N THR A 182 10.08 -11.54 5.20
CA THR A 182 10.17 -11.03 3.82
C THR A 182 10.54 -9.55 3.82
N LEU A 183 9.95 -8.74 4.70
CA LEU A 183 10.30 -7.31 4.83
C LEU A 183 11.75 -7.12 5.26
N ALA A 184 12.26 -7.96 6.15
CA ALA A 184 13.66 -7.93 6.56
C ALA A 184 14.59 -8.19 5.35
N ARG A 185 14.34 -9.24 4.54
CA ARG A 185 15.11 -9.52 3.32
C ARG A 185 15.08 -8.36 2.33
N VAL A 186 13.93 -7.70 2.19
CA VAL A 186 13.76 -6.51 1.34
C VAL A 186 14.65 -5.36 1.83
N ARG A 187 14.66 -5.11 3.14
CA ARG A 187 15.51 -4.10 3.78
C ARG A 187 16.99 -4.40 3.62
N ASP A 188 17.38 -5.65 3.89
CA ASP A 188 18.79 -6.10 3.77
C ASP A 188 19.32 -5.91 2.34
N ALA A 189 18.47 -6.07 1.32
CA ALA A 189 18.80 -5.79 -0.06
C ALA A 189 18.83 -4.27 -0.41
N GLY A 190 18.50 -3.37 0.53
CA GLY A 190 18.47 -1.93 0.31
C GLY A 190 17.29 -1.46 -0.57
N ILE A 191 16.18 -2.18 -0.56
CA ILE A 191 14.93 -1.80 -1.24
C ILE A 191 14.02 -1.09 -0.24
N HIS A 192 13.35 -0.03 -0.66
CA HIS A 192 12.33 0.63 0.17
C HIS A 192 11.11 -0.26 0.37
N VAL A 193 10.48 -0.13 1.54
CA VAL A 193 9.32 -0.91 1.91
C VAL A 193 8.03 -0.12 1.68
N CYS A 194 7.10 -0.77 0.96
CA CYS A 194 5.70 -0.39 0.91
C CYS A 194 4.92 -1.42 1.74
N CYS A 195 4.44 -1.03 2.92
CA CYS A 195 3.80 -1.95 3.85
C CYS A 195 2.66 -1.27 4.59
N GLY A 196 1.49 -1.86 4.57
CA GLY A 196 0.29 -1.37 5.21
C GLY A 196 -0.65 -2.50 5.59
N GLY A 197 -1.96 -2.25 5.52
CA GLY A 197 -2.94 -3.25 5.89
C GLY A 197 -4.32 -3.00 5.31
N ILE A 198 -5.25 -3.85 5.74
CA ILE A 198 -6.66 -3.82 5.37
C ILE A 198 -7.47 -3.67 6.66
N ILE A 199 -8.41 -2.75 6.66
CA ILE A 199 -9.34 -2.55 7.78
C ILE A 199 -10.78 -2.74 7.33
N GLY A 200 -11.65 -3.10 8.28
CA GLY A 200 -13.04 -3.49 8.01
C GLY A 200 -13.22 -5.00 7.83
N MET A 201 -12.26 -5.83 8.26
CA MET A 201 -12.33 -7.29 8.23
C MET A 201 -13.04 -7.89 9.46
N GLY A 202 -13.71 -7.06 10.27
CA GLY A 202 -14.37 -7.44 11.53
C GLY A 202 -13.49 -7.23 12.76
N GLU A 203 -12.32 -6.65 12.59
CA GLU A 203 -11.39 -6.31 13.66
C GLU A 203 -11.90 -5.17 14.54
N SER A 204 -11.52 -5.17 15.81
CA SER A 204 -11.78 -4.07 16.74
C SER A 204 -10.87 -2.87 16.49
N ARG A 205 -11.21 -1.69 17.05
CA ARG A 205 -10.35 -0.52 17.03
C ARG A 205 -8.98 -0.79 17.68
N ARG A 206 -8.93 -1.63 18.73
CA ARG A 206 -7.69 -2.06 19.36
C ARG A 206 -6.78 -2.82 18.38
N VAL A 207 -7.35 -3.73 17.60
CA VAL A 207 -6.60 -4.47 16.55
C VAL A 207 -6.06 -3.52 15.48
N ARG A 208 -6.84 -2.51 15.06
CA ARG A 208 -6.36 -1.45 14.14
C ARG A 208 -5.20 -0.66 14.75
N ALA A 209 -5.30 -0.32 16.03
CA ALA A 209 -4.20 0.34 16.75
C ALA A 209 -2.96 -0.55 16.79
N GLY A 210 -3.13 -1.86 17.00
CA GLY A 210 -2.06 -2.85 16.93
C GLY A 210 -1.37 -2.87 15.57
N LEU A 211 -2.13 -2.93 14.47
CA LEU A 211 -1.58 -2.87 13.11
C LEU A 211 -0.76 -1.59 12.90
N VAL A 212 -1.30 -0.43 13.26
CA VAL A 212 -0.58 0.85 13.07
C VAL A 212 0.67 0.91 13.94
N MET A 213 0.61 0.42 15.18
CA MET A 213 1.76 0.32 16.07
C MET A 213 2.86 -0.58 15.49
N GLU A 214 2.49 -1.76 14.97
CA GLU A 214 3.43 -2.70 14.36
C GLU A 214 4.12 -2.09 13.13
N LEU A 215 3.37 -1.42 12.26
CA LEU A 215 3.91 -0.69 11.10
C LEU A 215 4.86 0.44 11.53
N ALA A 216 4.46 1.26 12.50
CA ALA A 216 5.25 2.38 12.99
C ALA A 216 6.52 1.94 13.74
N ASN A 217 6.55 0.71 14.22
CA ASN A 217 7.68 0.12 14.94
C ASN A 217 8.62 -0.70 14.07
N LEU A 218 8.34 -0.87 12.76
CA LEU A 218 9.33 -1.38 11.83
C LEU A 218 10.56 -0.45 11.81
N ASP A 219 11.74 -1.02 11.69
CA ASP A 219 13.00 -0.27 11.70
C ASP A 219 13.84 -0.62 10.47
N PRO A 220 14.01 0.35 9.55
CA PRO A 220 13.34 1.65 9.47
C PRO A 220 11.83 1.55 9.18
N GLN A 221 11.08 2.62 9.50
CA GLN A 221 9.65 2.72 9.19
C GLN A 221 9.42 2.55 7.68
N PRO A 222 8.23 2.07 7.25
CA PRO A 222 7.91 1.97 5.82
C PRO A 222 7.88 3.37 5.18
N GLU A 223 8.46 3.50 3.99
CA GLU A 223 8.41 4.73 3.22
C GLU A 223 7.05 4.94 2.54
N SER A 224 6.26 3.88 2.41
CA SER A 224 4.90 3.94 1.85
C SER A 224 3.97 3.01 2.62
N VAL A 225 2.81 3.54 3.03
CA VAL A 225 1.85 2.85 3.89
C VAL A 225 0.47 2.84 3.21
N PRO A 226 0.16 1.82 2.41
CA PRO A 226 -1.17 1.67 1.84
C PRO A 226 -2.17 1.20 2.91
N ILE A 227 -3.23 1.99 3.11
CA ILE A 227 -4.37 1.59 3.92
C ILE A 227 -5.52 1.25 2.97
N ASN A 228 -5.99 0.02 3.08
CA ASN A 228 -7.11 -0.50 2.30
C ASN A 228 -8.36 -0.58 3.17
N MET A 229 -9.50 -0.19 2.65
CA MET A 229 -10.78 -0.62 3.17
C MET A 229 -11.12 -1.96 2.53
N LEU A 230 -11.65 -2.89 3.32
CA LEU A 230 -12.12 -4.17 2.78
C LEU A 230 -13.19 -3.92 1.70
N VAL A 231 -12.91 -4.38 0.48
CA VAL A 231 -13.92 -4.51 -0.57
C VAL A 231 -14.45 -5.94 -0.52
N LYS A 232 -15.74 -6.08 -0.21
CA LYS A 232 -16.38 -7.39 -0.10
C LYS A 232 -16.52 -8.02 -1.48
N VAL A 233 -15.78 -9.08 -1.75
CA VAL A 233 -15.86 -9.83 -3.01
C VAL A 233 -16.62 -11.13 -2.78
N PRO A 234 -17.79 -11.34 -3.44
CA PRO A 234 -18.54 -12.58 -3.34
C PRO A 234 -17.68 -13.81 -3.65
N GLY A 235 -17.88 -14.88 -2.91
CA GLY A 235 -17.10 -16.12 -3.01
C GLY A 235 -15.80 -16.12 -2.18
N THR A 236 -15.50 -15.03 -1.46
CA THR A 236 -14.43 -14.99 -0.45
C THR A 236 -15.02 -15.13 0.96
N PRO A 237 -14.29 -15.71 1.94
CA PRO A 237 -14.78 -15.85 3.30
C PRO A 237 -15.27 -14.53 3.94
N LEU A 238 -14.56 -13.42 3.72
CA LEU A 238 -14.94 -12.11 4.25
C LEU A 238 -15.95 -11.37 3.37
N GLY A 239 -16.05 -11.73 2.09
CA GLY A 239 -17.06 -11.16 1.18
C GLY A 239 -18.46 -11.73 1.44
N ASP A 240 -18.52 -13.01 1.81
CA ASP A 240 -19.78 -13.73 2.08
C ASP A 240 -20.20 -13.69 3.57
N ALA A 241 -19.34 -13.14 4.44
CA ALA A 241 -19.62 -13.09 5.86
C ALA A 241 -20.68 -12.03 6.20
N ASP A 242 -21.81 -12.45 6.75
CA ASP A 242 -22.83 -11.54 7.32
C ASP A 242 -22.29 -10.66 8.47
N LYS A 243 -21.16 -11.06 9.06
CA LYS A 243 -20.60 -10.46 10.27
C LYS A 243 -19.62 -9.31 10.03
N ALA A 244 -19.13 -9.11 8.83
CA ALA A 244 -18.35 -7.92 8.52
C ALA A 244 -19.32 -6.76 8.35
N ALA A 245 -19.72 -6.14 9.46
CA ALA A 245 -20.41 -4.85 9.40
C ALA A 245 -19.58 -3.91 8.52
N ASP A 246 -20.24 -3.11 7.70
CA ASP A 246 -19.54 -2.12 6.89
C ASP A 246 -18.75 -1.22 7.83
N LEU A 247 -17.49 -1.00 7.49
CA LEU A 247 -16.63 -0.11 8.28
C LEU A 247 -17.20 1.30 8.23
N ASP A 248 -17.39 1.92 9.39
CA ASP A 248 -17.70 3.34 9.47
C ASP A 248 -16.60 4.15 8.75
N PRO A 249 -16.93 4.95 7.73
CA PRO A 249 -15.97 5.79 7.02
C PRO A 249 -15.13 6.69 7.94
N LEU A 250 -15.68 7.15 9.06
CA LEU A 250 -14.94 7.95 10.05
C LEU A 250 -13.87 7.13 10.77
N GLU A 251 -14.05 5.83 10.94
CA GLU A 251 -13.00 4.93 11.48
C GLU A 251 -11.86 4.75 10.46
N PHE A 252 -12.17 4.76 9.17
CA PHE A 252 -11.15 4.77 8.13
C PHE A 252 -10.33 6.07 8.19
N VAL A 253 -10.99 7.22 8.21
CA VAL A 253 -10.35 8.54 8.36
C VAL A 253 -9.46 8.62 9.60
N ARG A 254 -9.95 8.10 10.75
CA ARG A 254 -9.15 7.99 11.98
C ARG A 254 -7.88 7.17 11.77
N THR A 255 -7.99 6.05 11.07
CA THR A 255 -6.83 5.18 10.80
C THR A 255 -5.79 5.90 9.95
N ILE A 256 -6.21 6.66 8.93
CA ILE A 256 -5.32 7.51 8.13
C ILE A 256 -4.62 8.56 9.00
N ALA A 257 -5.37 9.25 9.86
CA ALA A 257 -4.81 10.27 10.74
C ALA A 257 -3.78 9.70 11.72
N VAL A 258 -4.09 8.56 12.35
CA VAL A 258 -3.17 7.88 13.28
C VAL A 258 -1.93 7.37 12.54
N ALA A 259 -2.08 6.82 11.34
CA ALA A 259 -0.95 6.40 10.51
C ALA A 259 -0.04 7.59 10.16
N ARG A 260 -0.59 8.77 9.82
CA ARG A 260 0.19 9.98 9.56
C ARG A 260 0.96 10.45 10.79
N ILE A 261 0.34 10.44 11.96
CA ILE A 261 0.99 10.88 13.21
C ILE A 261 2.14 9.95 13.60
N THR A 262 1.93 8.65 13.45
CA THR A 262 2.88 7.63 13.89
C THR A 262 4.01 7.37 12.88
N MET A 263 3.77 7.63 11.60
CA MET A 263 4.72 7.47 10.50
C MET A 263 4.82 8.78 9.67
N PRO A 264 5.41 9.83 10.24
CA PRO A 264 5.31 11.20 9.72
C PRO A 264 5.96 11.39 8.34
N ALA A 265 6.99 10.62 8.01
CA ALA A 265 7.73 10.72 6.75
C ALA A 265 7.22 9.74 5.65
N ALA A 266 6.24 8.89 5.96
CA ALA A 266 5.71 7.92 5.01
C ALA A 266 4.72 8.56 4.01
N HIS A 267 4.68 8.03 2.78
CA HIS A 267 3.53 8.24 1.91
C HIS A 267 2.36 7.39 2.41
N VAL A 268 1.37 8.03 3.05
CA VAL A 268 0.13 7.35 3.46
C VAL A 268 -0.81 7.29 2.26
N ARG A 269 -1.10 6.07 1.79
CA ARG A 269 -1.82 5.86 0.53
C ARG A 269 -3.25 5.40 0.77
N LEU A 270 -4.20 6.08 0.13
CA LEU A 270 -5.54 5.55 -0.08
C LEU A 270 -5.48 4.49 -1.19
N SER A 271 -5.84 3.27 -0.81
CA SER A 271 -5.73 2.11 -1.68
C SER A 271 -7.13 1.58 -2.05
N ALA A 272 -7.47 0.32 -1.77
CA ALA A 272 -8.81 -0.18 -2.03
C ALA A 272 -9.88 0.51 -1.16
N GLY A 273 -11.13 0.57 -1.66
CA GLY A 273 -12.28 1.12 -0.93
C GLY A 273 -12.53 2.61 -1.18
N ARG A 274 -11.85 3.23 -2.15
CA ARG A 274 -12.02 4.66 -2.46
C ARG A 274 -13.41 4.99 -3.01
N GLN A 275 -14.05 4.07 -3.75
CA GLN A 275 -15.40 4.24 -4.26
C GLN A 275 -16.41 4.23 -3.12
N GLU A 276 -16.26 3.32 -2.17
CA GLU A 276 -17.09 3.17 -0.97
C GLU A 276 -16.98 4.39 -0.04
N LEU A 277 -15.80 5.00 0.05
CA LEU A 277 -15.58 6.24 0.81
C LEU A 277 -16.29 7.45 0.20
N GLY A 278 -16.50 7.45 -1.10
CA GLY A 278 -17.01 8.61 -1.83
C GLY A 278 -16.11 9.85 -1.76
N GLU A 279 -16.54 10.94 -2.37
CA GLU A 279 -15.76 12.19 -2.43
C GLU A 279 -15.48 12.79 -1.04
N LEU A 280 -16.50 12.84 -0.17
CA LEU A 280 -16.36 13.46 1.16
C LEU A 280 -15.44 12.67 2.07
N GLY A 281 -15.53 11.33 2.04
CA GLY A 281 -14.63 10.48 2.81
C GLY A 281 -13.18 10.60 2.35
N GLN A 282 -12.94 10.66 1.04
CA GLN A 282 -11.61 10.88 0.50
C GLN A 282 -11.06 12.28 0.84
N ALA A 283 -11.89 13.33 0.77
CA ALA A 283 -11.49 14.69 1.18
C ALA A 283 -11.05 14.72 2.65
N LEU A 284 -11.77 14.06 3.55
CA LEU A 284 -11.38 13.93 4.95
C LEU A 284 -10.08 13.12 5.11
N CYS A 285 -9.85 12.10 4.29
CA CYS A 285 -8.59 11.35 4.31
C CYS A 285 -7.40 12.22 3.88
N PHE A 286 -7.53 13.09 2.88
CA PHE A 286 -6.48 14.05 2.52
C PHE A 286 -6.25 15.06 3.64
N LEU A 287 -7.29 15.55 4.29
CA LEU A 287 -7.17 16.39 5.50
C LEU A 287 -6.48 15.63 6.64
N ALA A 288 -6.74 14.34 6.80
CA ALA A 288 -6.09 13.45 7.76
C ALA A 288 -4.62 13.12 7.41
N GLY A 289 -4.12 13.59 6.28
CA GLY A 289 -2.72 13.45 5.88
C GLY A 289 -2.42 12.31 4.91
N ALA A 290 -3.43 11.74 4.23
CA ALA A 290 -3.17 10.93 3.05
C ALA A 290 -2.53 11.81 1.97
N ASN A 291 -1.50 11.29 1.29
CA ASN A 291 -0.77 12.02 0.25
C ASN A 291 -0.36 11.14 -0.95
N SER A 292 -0.97 9.98 -1.07
CA SER A 292 -0.79 9.10 -2.23
C SER A 292 -2.08 8.34 -2.52
N ILE A 293 -2.34 8.05 -3.80
CA ILE A 293 -3.46 7.21 -4.24
C ILE A 293 -3.00 6.17 -5.25
N PHE A 294 -3.77 5.08 -5.37
CA PHE A 294 -3.78 4.31 -6.60
C PHE A 294 -4.69 4.99 -7.61
N TYR A 295 -4.18 5.19 -8.81
CA TYR A 295 -4.75 5.96 -9.90
C TYR A 295 -5.08 5.07 -11.09
N GLY A 296 -6.24 5.27 -11.72
CA GLY A 296 -6.79 4.43 -12.77
C GLY A 296 -8.00 3.63 -12.29
N ASP A 297 -8.87 3.25 -13.20
CA ASP A 297 -10.20 2.66 -13.00
C ASP A 297 -10.21 1.29 -12.32
N LYS A 298 -9.08 0.63 -12.24
CA LYS A 298 -8.95 -0.72 -11.70
C LYS A 298 -7.71 -0.88 -10.83
N LEU A 299 -7.89 -1.48 -9.66
CA LEU A 299 -6.83 -2.13 -8.89
C LEU A 299 -6.62 -3.55 -9.42
N LEU A 300 -5.95 -4.44 -8.70
CA LEU A 300 -5.67 -5.80 -9.19
C LEU A 300 -6.92 -6.50 -9.74
N THR A 301 -8.01 -6.52 -8.97
CA THR A 301 -9.26 -7.23 -9.33
C THR A 301 -10.52 -6.47 -8.93
N THR A 302 -10.40 -5.32 -8.29
CA THR A 302 -11.52 -4.49 -7.82
C THR A 302 -11.56 -3.17 -8.57
N GLY A 303 -12.73 -2.55 -8.65
CA GLY A 303 -12.91 -1.20 -9.19
C GLY A 303 -12.19 -0.13 -8.37
N ASN A 304 -11.91 0.99 -9.01
CA ASN A 304 -11.32 2.19 -8.41
C ASN A 304 -11.93 3.41 -9.11
N PRO A 305 -11.93 4.62 -8.51
CA PRO A 305 -12.29 5.83 -9.26
C PRO A 305 -11.47 5.97 -10.54
N ASP A 306 -12.12 6.35 -11.62
CA ASP A 306 -11.43 6.59 -12.88
C ASP A 306 -10.60 7.89 -12.85
N VAL A 307 -9.86 8.10 -13.90
CA VAL A 307 -8.95 9.25 -14.06
C VAL A 307 -9.69 10.58 -14.00
N ASP A 308 -10.88 10.66 -14.61
CA ASP A 308 -11.67 11.88 -14.66
C ASP A 308 -12.30 12.21 -13.31
N ALA A 309 -12.77 11.20 -12.57
CA ALA A 309 -13.27 11.36 -11.21
C ALA A 309 -12.18 11.86 -10.25
N ASP A 310 -10.96 11.32 -10.34
CA ASP A 310 -9.81 11.79 -9.55
C ASP A 310 -9.43 13.22 -9.92
N ALA A 311 -9.39 13.57 -11.20
CA ALA A 311 -9.07 14.92 -11.65
C ALA A 311 -10.13 15.93 -11.16
N ALA A 312 -11.42 15.57 -11.23
CA ALA A 312 -12.50 16.39 -10.72
C ALA A 312 -12.42 16.60 -9.20
N LEU A 313 -12.13 15.54 -8.44
CA LEU A 313 -11.95 15.64 -6.99
C LEU A 313 -10.77 16.53 -6.62
N PHE A 314 -9.63 16.37 -7.28
CA PHE A 314 -8.44 17.19 -7.01
C PHE A 314 -8.70 18.67 -7.35
N ALA A 315 -9.40 18.96 -8.46
CA ALA A 315 -9.78 20.32 -8.80
C ALA A 315 -10.69 20.96 -7.73
N LYS A 316 -11.70 20.22 -7.22
CA LYS A 316 -12.57 20.67 -6.13
C LYS A 316 -11.81 20.98 -4.83
N LEU A 317 -10.78 20.18 -4.53
CA LEU A 317 -9.99 20.28 -3.30
C LEU A 317 -8.76 21.21 -3.44
N GLY A 318 -8.44 21.68 -4.65
CA GLY A 318 -7.23 22.47 -4.92
C GLY A 318 -5.94 21.65 -4.77
N LEU A 319 -6.02 20.33 -4.92
CA LEU A 319 -4.86 19.42 -4.82
C LEU A 319 -4.09 19.37 -6.14
N LYS A 320 -2.78 19.18 -6.03
CA LYS A 320 -1.86 19.00 -7.16
C LYS A 320 -1.28 17.58 -7.14
N THR A 321 -0.87 17.10 -8.29
CA THR A 321 -0.14 15.84 -8.40
C THR A 321 1.36 16.08 -8.26
N GLU A 322 2.09 15.13 -7.67
CA GLU A 322 3.55 15.17 -7.68
C GLU A 322 4.06 15.20 -9.12
N PRO A 323 5.03 16.08 -9.43
CA PRO A 323 5.64 16.09 -10.76
C PRO A 323 6.39 14.78 -10.99
N VAL A 324 6.25 14.22 -12.20
CA VAL A 324 7.11 13.12 -12.64
C VAL A 324 8.55 13.62 -12.57
N GLN A 325 9.38 13.03 -11.71
CA GLN A 325 10.77 13.46 -11.55
C GLN A 325 11.49 13.29 -12.89
N GLY A 326 11.72 14.42 -13.59
CA GLY A 326 12.71 14.48 -14.65
C GLY A 326 14.08 14.15 -14.04
N ARG A 327 14.95 13.45 -14.78
CA ARG A 327 16.34 13.21 -14.35
C ARG A 327 16.89 14.53 -13.79
N ARG A 328 17.20 14.56 -12.49
CA ARG A 328 18.10 15.61 -11.99
C ARG A 328 19.42 15.36 -12.72
N CYS A 329 19.72 16.18 -13.72
CA CYS A 329 21.07 16.29 -14.23
C CYS A 329 21.93 16.65 -13.02
N ALA A 330 22.81 15.74 -12.61
CA ALA A 330 23.84 16.06 -11.66
C ALA A 330 24.71 17.15 -12.31
N HIS A 331 24.67 18.36 -11.74
CA HIS A 331 25.66 19.41 -11.96
C HIS A 331 26.76 19.26 -10.94
#